data_1332abe1bc8431c30506ac4e053654f1
#
_entry.id   1332abe1bc8431c30506ac4e053654f1
#
_cell.length_a   1.000
_cell.length_b   1.000
_cell.length_c   1.000
_cell.angle_alpha   90.00
_cell.angle_beta   90.00
_cell.angle_gamma   90.00
#
_symmetry.space_group_name_H-M   'P 1'
#
loop_
_entity.id
_entity.type
_entity.pdbx_description
1 polymer ?
#
loop_
_entity_poly.entity_id
_entity_poly.type
_entity_poly.pdbx_seq_one_letter_code
_entity_poly.pdbx_strand_id
1 'polypeptide(L)'
;MPRSEIGTSKQPADDGANALTFEAAMQELETLVQRMEQGDVPLEDGLKAFERGRSLVTRCKSILDGAEKRIQQLGLDQLQAGEGA
;
A
#
# COMPACT_ATOMS: atom_id res chain seq x y z
N MET A 1 9.60 28.02 4.31
CA MET A 1 9.38 27.51 4.20
C MET A 1 9.00 26.62 4.50
N PRO A 2 8.91 26.39 4.83
CA PRO A 2 8.68 25.30 5.17
C PRO A 2 7.41 24.76 5.10
N ARG A 3 6.63 25.18 4.55
CA ARG A 3 5.55 24.70 4.28
C ARG A 3 5.47 23.36 3.92
N SER A 4 6.24 23.00 3.20
CA SER A 4 6.26 21.71 2.69
C SER A 4 6.32 20.71 3.77
N GLU A 5 7.01 21.03 4.79
CA GLU A 5 7.15 20.06 5.75
C GLU A 5 5.86 19.76 6.39
N ILE A 6 4.98 20.64 6.33
CA ILE A 6 3.73 20.40 6.91
C ILE A 6 3.02 19.28 6.22
N GLY A 7 2.99 19.33 4.94
CA GLY A 7 2.34 18.29 4.21
C GLY A 7 2.95 16.96 4.44
N THR A 8 4.26 16.93 4.44
CA THR A 8 4.92 15.67 4.58
C THR A 8 4.65 15.04 5.92
N SER A 9 4.54 15.85 6.93
CA SER A 9 4.41 15.28 8.23
C SER A 9 3.13 14.48 8.36
N LYS A 10 2.15 14.78 7.54
CA LYS A 10 0.95 14.06 7.64
C LYS A 10 0.83 12.87 6.77
N GLN A 11 1.69 12.71 5.84
CA GLN A 11 1.50 11.67 4.88
C GLN A 11 2.14 10.39 5.32
N PRO A 12 1.37 9.32 5.42
CA PRO A 12 1.95 8.04 5.80
C PRO A 12 2.99 7.58 4.81
N ALA A 13 2.88 8.04 3.59
CA ALA A 13 3.83 7.61 2.58
C ALA A 13 5.25 8.07 2.87
N ASP A 14 5.39 9.01 3.78
CA ASP A 14 6.71 9.51 4.08
C ASP A 14 7.58 8.48 4.75
N ASP A 15 7.02 7.38 5.21
CA ASP A 15 7.83 6.35 5.84
C ASP A 15 8.48 5.43 4.83
N GLY A 16 8.46 5.78 3.58
CA GLY A 16 9.15 5.00 2.56
C GLY A 16 8.29 3.98 1.86
N ALA A 17 7.09 3.75 2.35
CA ALA A 17 6.25 2.74 1.75
C ALA A 17 5.91 3.08 0.31
N ASN A 18 5.84 4.36 0.02
CA ASN A 18 5.45 4.79 -1.30
C ASN A 18 6.47 4.45 -2.37
N ALA A 19 7.66 4.10 -1.98
CA ALA A 19 8.70 3.74 -2.93
C ALA A 19 8.81 2.24 -3.15
N LEU A 20 8.04 1.45 -2.44
CA LEU A 20 8.15 0.02 -2.53
C LEU A 20 7.40 -0.53 -3.72
N THR A 21 7.91 -1.63 -4.24
CA THR A 21 7.15 -2.39 -5.21
C THR A 21 6.02 -3.09 -4.48
N PHE A 22 5.09 -3.60 -5.27
CA PHE A 22 3.96 -4.32 -4.68
C PHE A 22 4.45 -5.52 -3.87
N GLU A 23 5.38 -6.27 -4.44
CA GLU A 23 5.87 -7.46 -3.75
C GLU A 23 6.59 -7.11 -2.49
N ALA A 24 7.40 -6.06 -2.53
CA ALA A 24 8.12 -5.66 -1.33
C ALA A 24 7.15 -5.19 -0.26
N ALA A 25 6.14 -4.45 -0.65
CA ALA A 25 5.15 -3.97 0.31
C ALA A 25 4.37 -5.13 0.92
N MET A 26 3.99 -6.09 0.10
CA MET A 26 3.27 -7.25 0.62
C MET A 26 4.12 -8.06 1.55
N GLN A 27 5.39 -8.20 1.21
CA GLN A 27 6.28 -8.99 2.05
C GLN A 27 6.44 -8.33 3.41
N GLU A 28 6.62 -7.04 3.41
CA GLU A 28 6.77 -6.34 4.68
C GLU A 28 5.47 -6.41 5.48
N LEU A 29 4.35 -6.29 4.81
CA LEU A 29 3.07 -6.38 5.49
C LEU A 29 2.89 -7.74 6.13
N GLU A 30 3.26 -8.80 5.44
CA GLU A 30 3.17 -10.13 6.01
C GLU A 30 4.03 -10.25 7.25
N THR A 31 5.22 -9.68 7.20
CA THR A 31 6.10 -9.73 8.36
C THR A 31 5.48 -9.01 9.55
N LEU A 32 4.87 -7.87 9.29
CA LEU A 32 4.22 -7.13 10.35
C LEU A 32 3.07 -7.93 10.96
N VAL A 33 2.28 -8.53 10.10
CA VAL A 33 1.16 -9.32 10.59
C VAL A 33 1.64 -10.47 11.45
N GLN A 34 2.69 -11.14 11.01
CA GLN A 34 3.21 -12.26 11.78
C GLN A 34 3.69 -11.80 13.15
N ARG A 35 4.36 -10.67 13.19
CA ARG A 35 4.81 -10.15 14.47
C ARG A 35 3.65 -9.83 15.38
N MET A 36 2.60 -9.24 14.82
CA MET A 36 1.43 -8.91 15.61
C MET A 36 0.73 -10.17 16.11
N GLU A 37 0.72 -11.20 15.29
CA GLU A 37 0.07 -12.44 15.69
C GLU A 37 0.79 -13.12 16.84
N GLN A 38 2.06 -12.89 16.95
CA GLN A 38 2.80 -13.48 18.05
C GLN A 38 2.42 -12.87 19.38
N GLY A 39 1.90 -11.67 19.35
CA GLY A 39 1.37 -11.08 20.58
C GLY A 39 2.41 -10.58 21.54
N ASP A 40 3.66 -10.58 21.15
CA ASP A 40 4.74 -10.14 22.01
C ASP A 40 5.15 -8.71 21.79
N VAL A 41 4.36 -7.95 21.09
CA VAL A 41 4.74 -6.62 20.68
C VAL A 41 4.28 -5.62 21.72
N PRO A 42 5.18 -4.79 22.25
CA PRO A 42 4.77 -3.73 23.16
C PRO A 42 3.82 -2.79 22.46
N LEU A 43 3.01 -2.10 23.22
CA LEU A 43 1.98 -1.24 22.69
C LEU A 43 2.55 -0.21 21.71
N GLU A 44 3.65 0.43 22.10
CA GLU A 44 4.23 1.44 21.22
C GLU A 44 4.68 0.85 19.91
N ASP A 45 5.30 -0.32 19.97
CA ASP A 45 5.74 -0.97 18.75
C ASP A 45 4.55 -1.41 17.92
N GLY A 46 3.50 -1.83 18.60
CA GLY A 46 2.29 -2.21 17.88
C GLY A 46 1.67 -1.05 17.15
N LEU A 47 1.68 0.13 17.76
CA LEU A 47 1.15 1.31 17.09
C LEU A 47 1.99 1.68 15.88
N LYS A 48 3.32 1.60 16.02
CA LYS A 48 4.17 1.89 14.90
C LYS A 48 3.97 0.89 13.78
N ALA A 49 3.84 -0.37 14.15
CA ALA A 49 3.60 -1.40 13.16
C ALA A 49 2.26 -1.17 12.47
N PHE A 50 1.26 -0.74 13.21
CA PHE A 50 -0.04 -0.46 12.62
C PHE A 50 0.05 0.68 11.62
N GLU A 51 0.76 1.74 12.00
CA GLU A 51 0.92 2.87 11.09
C GLU A 51 1.68 2.45 9.84
N ARG A 52 2.74 1.68 10.04
CA ARG A 52 3.50 1.21 8.89
C ARG A 52 2.63 0.32 8.01
N GLY A 53 1.84 -0.54 8.64
CA GLY A 53 0.94 -1.40 7.89
C GLY A 53 -0.05 -0.62 7.07
N ARG A 54 -0.57 0.46 7.62
CA ARG A 54 -1.50 1.29 6.86
C ARG A 54 -0.84 1.87 5.64
N SER A 55 0.40 2.32 5.79
CA SER A 55 1.13 2.86 4.66
C SER A 55 1.34 1.80 3.60
N LEU A 56 1.66 0.60 4.02
CA LEU A 56 1.88 -0.49 3.08
C LEU A 56 0.60 -0.85 2.35
N VAL A 57 -0.51 -0.90 3.07
CA VAL A 57 -1.79 -1.19 2.45
C VAL A 57 -2.15 -0.10 1.45
N THR A 58 -1.92 1.15 1.83
CA THR A 58 -2.19 2.26 0.92
C THR A 58 -1.34 2.14 -0.34
N ARG A 59 -0.08 1.76 -0.17
CA ARG A 59 0.78 1.60 -1.33
C ARG A 59 0.29 0.48 -2.22
N CYS A 60 -0.05 -0.65 -1.64
CA CYS A 60 -0.55 -1.77 -2.43
C CYS A 60 -1.83 -1.40 -3.15
N LYS A 61 -2.72 -0.71 -2.46
CA LYS A 61 -3.96 -0.31 -3.08
C LYS A 61 -3.72 0.65 -4.23
N SER A 62 -2.80 1.57 -4.04
CA SER A 62 -2.47 2.51 -5.09
C SER A 62 -1.94 1.80 -6.32
N ILE A 63 -1.09 0.81 -6.12
CA ILE A 63 -0.56 0.06 -7.24
C ILE A 63 -1.66 -0.71 -7.94
N LEU A 64 -2.53 -1.34 -7.16
CA LEU A 64 -3.61 -2.12 -7.75
C LEU A 64 -4.59 -1.22 -8.49
N ASP A 65 -4.87 -0.04 -7.92
CA ASP A 65 -5.76 0.88 -8.62
C ASP A 65 -5.18 1.29 -9.95
N GLY A 66 -3.87 1.57 -9.97
CA GLY A 66 -3.22 1.94 -11.21
C GLY A 66 -3.24 0.82 -12.23
N ALA A 67 -2.99 -0.40 -11.75
CA ALA A 67 -3.00 -1.54 -12.64
C ALA A 67 -4.40 -1.79 -13.19
N GLU A 68 -5.39 -1.62 -12.33
CA GLU A 68 -6.75 -1.82 -12.75
C GLU A 68 -7.15 -0.84 -13.84
N LYS A 69 -6.75 0.42 -13.66
CA LYS A 69 -7.04 1.42 -14.67
C LYS A 69 -6.37 1.07 -15.98
N ARG A 70 -5.14 0.60 -15.93
CA ARG A 70 -4.44 0.24 -17.15
C ARG A 70 -5.10 -0.94 -17.82
N ILE A 71 -5.54 -1.90 -17.06
CA ILE A 71 -6.22 -3.04 -17.61
C ILE A 71 -7.50 -2.59 -18.28
N GLN A 72 -8.23 -1.69 -17.65
CA GLN A 72 -9.44 -1.18 -18.27
C GLN A 72 -9.14 -0.48 -19.58
N GLN A 73 -8.10 0.32 -19.62
CA GLN A 73 -7.77 1.05 -20.83
C GLN A 73 -7.30 0.12 -21.93
N LEU A 74 -6.48 -0.85 -21.58
CA LEU A 74 -5.92 -1.73 -22.59
C LEU A 74 -6.86 -2.81 -23.00
N GLY A 75 -7.60 -3.34 -22.05
CA GLY A 75 -8.39 -4.52 -22.32
C GLY A 75 -9.87 -4.28 -22.44
N LEU A 76 -10.30 -3.05 -22.32
CA LEU A 76 -11.72 -2.80 -22.30
C LEU A 76 -12.38 -3.35 -23.56
N ASP A 77 -11.81 -3.04 -24.70
CA ASP A 77 -12.39 -3.49 -25.93
C ASP A 77 -12.32 -5.00 -26.03
N GLN A 78 -11.22 -5.56 -25.63
CA GLN A 78 -11.07 -6.99 -25.72
C GLN A 78 -11.99 -7.71 -24.74
N LEU A 79 -12.08 -7.18 -23.56
CA LEU A 79 -12.94 -7.79 -22.57
C LEU A 79 -14.38 -7.72 -22.98
N GLN A 80 -14.78 -6.59 -23.50
CA GLN A 80 -16.15 -6.44 -23.93
C GLN A 80 -16.43 -7.37 -25.09
N ALA A 81 -15.50 -7.47 -25.99
CA ALA A 81 -15.71 -8.38 -27.09
C ALA A 81 -15.83 -9.80 -26.60
N GLY A 82 -14.99 -10.18 -25.67
CA GLY A 82 -15.06 -11.51 -25.13
C GLY A 82 -16.36 -11.79 -24.41
N GLU A 83 -16.81 -10.82 -23.68
CA GLU A 83 -18.05 -11.01 -22.95
C GLU A 83 -19.22 -10.98 -23.88
N GLY A 84 -19.13 -10.15 -24.87
CA GLY A 84 -20.22 -10.09 -25.81
C GLY A 84 -20.41 -11.41 -26.49
N ALA A 85 -19.37 -12.18 -26.52
CA ALA A 85 -19.50 -13.49 -27.09
C ALA A 85 -20.18 -14.41 -26.09
#